data_cfa5e676c1ec49da16be40fffd25a4fb
#
_entry.id   cfa5e676c1ec49da16be40fffd25a4fb
#
_cell.length_a   1.000
_cell.length_b   1.000
_cell.length_c   1.000
_cell.angle_alpha   90.00
_cell.angle_beta   90.00
_cell.angle_gamma   90.00
#
_symmetry.space_group_name_H-M   'P 1'
#
loop_
_entity.id
_entity.type
_entity.pdbx_description
1 polymer ?
#
loop_
_entity_poly.entity_id
_entity_poly.type
_entity_poly.pdbx_seq_one_letter_code
_entity_poly.pdbx_strand_id
1 'polypeptide(L)'
;MPKLKEKKLTIKDYEKLPEGSPYQLIKGALIMSPAPSYYHQEVEKKVFLILYENIEKRKNGKVFIAPFDVYLDDENVYQPDIVVILKNSKVKIIEKGIEGAPDIIIEIISPSTAYYDLIEKKEVYEKYGVKEYWIIDPKSKTFEIYLNSENGFEIISKAKIKGLVKSQILNLELNVEEIFE
;
A
#
# COMPACT_ATOMS: atom_id res chain seq x y z
N MET A 1 0.01 -19.28 -33.90
CA MET A 1 0.75 -18.03 -34.07
C MET A 1 1.43 -17.72 -32.75
N PRO A 2 2.74 -17.44 -32.69
CA PRO A 2 3.40 -17.04 -31.46
C PRO A 2 2.83 -15.67 -31.04
N LYS A 3 2.27 -15.57 -29.82
CA LYS A 3 1.94 -14.29 -29.22
C LYS A 3 3.24 -13.48 -29.13
N LEU A 4 3.29 -12.33 -29.83
CA LEU A 4 4.32 -11.33 -29.59
C LEU A 4 4.30 -11.02 -28.08
N LYS A 5 5.38 -11.32 -27.37
CA LYS A 5 5.55 -10.87 -26.00
C LYS A 5 5.61 -9.34 -26.05
N GLU A 6 4.60 -8.69 -25.50
CA GLU A 6 4.67 -7.23 -25.29
C GLU A 6 5.94 -6.93 -24.50
N LYS A 7 6.68 -5.95 -24.94
CA LYS A 7 7.93 -5.54 -24.28
C LYS A 7 7.54 -4.95 -22.92
N LYS A 8 7.98 -5.59 -21.85
CA LYS A 8 7.80 -5.06 -20.51
C LYS A 8 8.57 -3.73 -20.35
N LEU A 9 7.92 -2.78 -19.71
CA LEU A 9 8.53 -1.52 -19.31
C LEU A 9 9.31 -1.68 -18.02
N THR A 10 10.26 -0.76 -17.81
CA THR A 10 11.15 -0.76 -16.64
C THR A 10 11.08 0.57 -15.90
N ILE A 11 11.74 0.65 -14.75
CA ILE A 11 11.94 1.91 -14.01
C ILE A 11 12.45 3.01 -14.94
N LYS A 12 13.39 2.71 -15.86
CA LYS A 12 13.93 3.69 -16.82
C LYS A 12 12.85 4.26 -17.76
N ASP A 13 11.82 3.50 -18.05
CA ASP A 13 10.69 3.95 -18.85
C ASP A 13 9.69 4.72 -17.98
N TYR A 14 9.46 4.29 -16.76
CA TYR A 14 8.64 4.96 -15.75
C TYR A 14 9.18 6.36 -15.42
N GLU A 15 10.48 6.49 -15.20
CA GLU A 15 11.14 7.77 -14.88
C GLU A 15 11.14 8.81 -16.00
N LYS A 16 10.76 8.43 -17.21
CA LYS A 16 10.56 9.38 -18.34
C LYS A 16 9.19 10.05 -18.30
N LEU A 17 8.27 9.54 -17.47
CA LEU A 17 6.96 10.15 -17.32
C LEU A 17 7.09 11.53 -16.66
N PRO A 18 6.24 12.50 -17.03
CA PRO A 18 6.20 13.78 -16.34
C PRO A 18 5.94 13.59 -14.85
N GLU A 19 6.54 14.47 -14.04
CA GLU A 19 6.28 14.49 -12.58
C GLU A 19 4.77 14.64 -12.30
N GLY A 20 4.28 13.88 -11.33
CA GLY A 20 2.84 13.86 -10.98
C GLY A 20 1.98 13.03 -11.95
N SER A 21 2.59 12.26 -12.85
CA SER A 21 1.84 11.34 -13.72
C SER A 21 1.07 10.31 -12.89
N PRO A 22 -0.23 10.08 -13.20
CA PRO A 22 -1.08 9.17 -12.43
C PRO A 22 -0.88 7.70 -12.86
N TYR A 23 0.37 7.26 -12.91
CA TYR A 23 0.71 5.90 -13.33
C TYR A 23 1.54 5.18 -12.30
N GLN A 24 1.32 3.88 -12.19
CA GLN A 24 2.17 2.94 -11.48
C GLN A 24 2.77 1.94 -12.49
N LEU A 25 3.94 1.42 -12.21
CA LEU A 25 4.54 0.34 -12.99
C LEU A 25 4.27 -0.98 -12.26
N ILE A 26 3.38 -1.81 -12.81
CA ILE A 26 2.98 -3.09 -12.21
C ILE A 26 3.39 -4.23 -13.13
N LYS A 27 4.35 -5.06 -12.70
CA LYS A 27 4.90 -6.20 -13.47
C LYS A 27 5.30 -5.81 -14.91
N GLY A 28 5.83 -4.59 -15.08
CA GLY A 28 6.27 -4.06 -16.36
C GLY A 28 5.16 -3.45 -17.23
N ALA A 29 3.97 -3.22 -16.69
CA ALA A 29 2.88 -2.51 -17.35
C ALA A 29 2.58 -1.19 -16.65
N LEU A 30 2.36 -0.10 -17.42
CA LEU A 30 1.89 1.16 -16.87
C LEU A 30 0.39 1.08 -16.63
N ILE A 31 0.00 1.19 -15.38
CA ILE A 31 -1.40 1.17 -14.95
C ILE A 31 -1.76 2.55 -14.41
N MET A 32 -2.82 3.14 -14.96
CA MET A 32 -3.29 4.43 -14.51
C MET A 32 -4.05 4.30 -13.18
N SER A 33 -3.70 5.16 -12.22
CA SER A 33 -4.42 5.32 -10.96
C SER A 33 -5.45 6.45 -11.13
N PRO A 34 -6.74 6.16 -11.14
CA PRO A 34 -7.76 7.21 -11.23
C PRO A 34 -7.79 8.03 -9.94
N ALA A 35 -8.31 9.26 -10.02
CA ALA A 35 -8.54 10.08 -8.85
C ALA A 35 -9.43 9.36 -7.83
N PRO A 36 -9.08 9.37 -6.53
CA PRO A 36 -9.85 8.70 -5.50
C PRO A 36 -11.22 9.36 -5.29
N SER A 37 -12.19 8.56 -4.85
CA SER A 37 -13.51 9.09 -4.46
C SER A 37 -13.43 9.87 -3.13
N TYR A 38 -14.45 10.70 -2.86
CA TYR A 38 -14.57 11.37 -1.55
C TYR A 38 -14.47 10.38 -0.39
N TYR A 39 -15.18 9.26 -0.45
CA TYR A 39 -15.23 8.29 0.64
C TYR A 39 -13.90 7.57 0.83
N HIS A 40 -13.17 7.28 -0.25
CA HIS A 40 -11.81 6.76 -0.19
C HIS A 40 -10.90 7.72 0.58
N GLN A 41 -10.94 9.02 0.25
CA GLN A 41 -10.12 10.03 0.92
C GLN A 41 -10.50 10.24 2.39
N GLU A 42 -11.79 10.12 2.77
CA GLU A 42 -12.20 10.19 4.18
C GLU A 42 -11.62 9.02 4.98
N VAL A 43 -11.66 7.80 4.43
CA VAL A 43 -11.04 6.62 5.06
C VAL A 43 -9.53 6.78 5.16
N GLU A 44 -8.88 7.19 4.07
CA GLU A 44 -7.42 7.44 4.03
C GLU A 44 -6.99 8.44 5.09
N LYS A 45 -7.67 9.59 5.16
CA LYS A 45 -7.40 10.63 6.15
C LYS A 45 -7.51 10.11 7.58
N LYS A 46 -8.55 9.34 7.90
CA LYS A 46 -8.74 8.79 9.26
C LYS A 46 -7.64 7.80 9.63
N VAL A 47 -7.33 6.88 8.73
CA VAL A 47 -6.24 5.91 8.95
C VAL A 47 -4.90 6.60 9.08
N PHE A 48 -4.62 7.57 8.20
CA PHE A 48 -3.40 8.38 8.28
C PHE A 48 -3.26 9.10 9.63
N LEU A 49 -4.32 9.75 10.12
CA LEU A 49 -4.29 10.46 11.40
C LEU A 49 -3.99 9.51 12.58
N ILE A 50 -4.59 8.33 12.60
CA ILE A 50 -4.31 7.31 13.63
C ILE A 50 -2.83 6.90 13.58
N LEU A 51 -2.29 6.64 12.39
CA LEU A 51 -0.90 6.23 12.21
C LEU A 51 0.07 7.36 12.53
N TYR A 52 -0.22 8.59 12.12
CA TYR A 52 0.57 9.77 12.42
C TYR A 52 0.73 9.98 13.94
N GLU A 53 -0.38 9.94 14.69
CA GLU A 53 -0.40 10.06 16.15
C GLU A 53 0.41 8.97 16.85
N ASN A 54 0.34 7.73 16.35
CA ASN A 54 0.96 6.58 17.01
C ASN A 54 2.41 6.32 16.53
N ILE A 55 2.80 6.80 15.37
CA ILE A 55 4.13 6.56 14.79
C ILE A 55 4.97 7.83 14.72
N GLU A 56 4.53 8.84 13.97
CA GLU A 56 5.36 10.03 13.74
C GLU A 56 5.50 10.91 14.98
N LYS A 57 4.40 11.24 15.63
CA LYS A 57 4.44 12.03 16.87
C LYS A 57 5.24 11.34 17.96
N ARG A 58 5.25 10.01 18.00
CA ARG A 58 6.04 9.22 18.94
C ARG A 58 7.48 8.98 18.47
N LYS A 59 7.87 9.53 17.31
CA LYS A 59 9.21 9.37 16.69
C LYS A 59 9.62 7.91 16.46
N ASN A 60 8.65 7.05 16.17
CA ASN A 60 8.84 5.62 15.91
C ASN A 60 8.97 5.29 14.43
N GLY A 61 8.81 6.27 13.54
CA GLY A 61 8.88 6.07 12.09
C GLY A 61 8.35 7.25 11.31
N LYS A 62 7.99 6.98 10.06
CA LYS A 62 7.38 7.91 9.10
C LYS A 62 6.14 7.31 8.50
N VAL A 63 5.17 8.16 8.16
CA VAL A 63 3.93 7.78 7.45
C VAL A 63 3.79 8.67 6.22
N PHE A 64 3.69 8.08 5.05
CA PHE A 64 3.50 8.79 3.79
C PHE A 64 2.16 8.41 3.17
N ILE A 65 1.56 9.33 2.43
CA ILE A 65 0.33 9.13 1.66
C ILE A 65 0.59 9.31 0.17
N ALA A 66 -0.25 8.70 -0.65
CA ALA A 66 -0.18 8.84 -2.11
C ALA A 66 -0.31 10.32 -2.57
N PRO A 67 0.35 10.72 -3.68
CA PRO A 67 1.25 9.91 -4.48
C PRO A 67 2.66 9.81 -3.86
N PHE A 68 3.14 8.61 -3.60
CA PHE A 68 4.46 8.36 -3.06
C PHE A 68 5.02 7.05 -3.61
N ASP A 69 6.12 7.14 -4.36
CA ASP A 69 6.67 6.01 -5.10
C ASP A 69 7.41 5.01 -4.20
N VAL A 70 7.07 3.74 -4.37
CA VAL A 70 7.75 2.59 -3.75
C VAL A 70 8.41 1.78 -4.86
N TYR A 71 9.72 1.90 -5.00
CA TYR A 71 10.54 1.18 -5.97
C TYR A 71 10.92 -0.19 -5.41
N LEU A 72 10.31 -1.25 -5.93
CA LEU A 72 10.55 -2.62 -5.46
C LEU A 72 11.57 -3.37 -6.31
N ASP A 73 11.46 -3.27 -7.64
CA ASP A 73 12.38 -3.80 -8.63
C ASP A 73 12.23 -3.09 -9.98
N ASP A 74 12.98 -3.52 -11.00
CA ASP A 74 13.01 -2.89 -12.33
C ASP A 74 11.64 -2.85 -13.04
N GLU A 75 10.68 -3.70 -12.66
CA GLU A 75 9.36 -3.82 -13.27
C GLU A 75 8.22 -3.36 -12.33
N ASN A 76 8.54 -2.94 -11.08
CA ASN A 76 7.55 -2.63 -10.06
C ASN A 76 7.87 -1.33 -9.32
N VAL A 77 7.08 -0.29 -9.63
CA VAL A 77 7.05 1.00 -8.93
C VAL A 77 5.59 1.29 -8.60
N TYR A 78 5.24 1.22 -7.33
CA TYR A 78 3.86 1.34 -6.85
C TYR A 78 3.65 2.63 -6.08
N GLN A 79 2.39 3.10 -6.04
CA GLN A 79 1.95 4.25 -5.25
C GLN A 79 0.83 3.77 -4.30
N PRO A 80 1.19 3.13 -3.18
CA PRO A 80 0.19 2.73 -2.19
C PRO A 80 -0.50 3.94 -1.56
N ASP A 81 -1.74 3.78 -1.12
CA ASP A 81 -2.46 4.87 -0.47
C ASP A 81 -1.73 5.36 0.79
N ILE A 82 -1.26 4.44 1.65
CA ILE A 82 -0.46 4.80 2.84
C ILE A 82 0.74 3.85 2.97
N VAL A 83 1.90 4.44 3.28
CA VAL A 83 3.18 3.75 3.50
C VAL A 83 3.70 4.05 4.89
N VAL A 84 4.06 3.01 5.65
CA VAL A 84 4.69 3.15 6.97
C VAL A 84 6.13 2.64 6.93
N ILE A 85 7.05 3.48 7.36
CA ILE A 85 8.46 3.17 7.51
C ILE A 85 8.82 3.32 8.99
N LEU A 86 9.14 2.23 9.66
CA LEU A 86 9.52 2.25 11.06
C LEU A 86 10.98 2.70 11.24
N LYS A 87 11.32 3.17 12.43
CA LYS A 87 12.64 3.72 12.76
C LYS A 87 13.81 2.78 12.42
N ASN A 88 13.59 1.47 12.50
CA ASN A 88 14.62 0.45 12.23
C ASN A 88 14.46 -0.19 10.85
N SER A 89 13.68 0.42 9.96
CA SER A 89 13.52 -0.04 8.59
C SER A 89 14.84 0.03 7.82
N LYS A 90 15.00 -0.88 6.85
CA LYS A 90 16.18 -0.91 5.97
C LYS A 90 15.94 -0.21 4.63
N VAL A 91 14.73 0.34 4.42
CA VAL A 91 14.43 1.05 3.19
C VAL A 91 15.27 2.32 3.07
N LYS A 92 15.61 2.68 1.86
CA LYS A 92 16.32 3.91 1.54
C LYS A 92 15.31 4.95 1.07
N ILE A 93 15.23 6.06 1.80
CA ILE A 93 14.42 7.22 1.37
C ILE A 93 15.22 7.98 0.31
N ILE A 94 14.61 8.23 -0.83
CA ILE A 94 15.16 8.99 -1.96
C ILE A 94 14.24 10.19 -2.25
N GLU A 95 14.67 11.10 -3.14
CA GLU A 95 13.90 12.30 -3.46
C GLU A 95 12.50 11.99 -4.01
N LYS A 96 12.37 10.94 -4.82
CA LYS A 96 11.11 10.55 -5.48
C LYS A 96 10.26 9.55 -4.68
N GLY A 97 10.74 9.05 -3.54
CA GLY A 97 10.03 8.01 -2.77
C GLY A 97 10.95 7.14 -1.94
N ILE A 98 10.79 5.83 -2.03
CA ILE A 98 11.66 4.85 -1.35
C ILE A 98 12.13 3.73 -2.27
N GLU A 99 13.36 3.24 -2.04
CA GLU A 99 13.88 2.00 -2.60
C GLU A 99 13.78 0.88 -1.57
N GLY A 100 13.09 -0.21 -1.92
CA GLY A 100 12.85 -1.38 -1.09
C GLY A 100 11.46 -1.43 -0.47
N ALA A 101 11.18 -2.54 0.22
CA ALA A 101 9.88 -2.79 0.83
C ALA A 101 9.74 -2.05 2.17
N PRO A 102 8.71 -1.20 2.34
CA PRO A 102 8.42 -0.58 3.63
C PRO A 102 7.91 -1.61 4.65
N ASP A 103 7.77 -1.20 5.91
CA ASP A 103 7.31 -2.11 6.96
C ASP A 103 5.83 -2.46 6.81
N ILE A 104 4.98 -1.46 6.53
CA ILE A 104 3.54 -1.65 6.35
C ILE A 104 3.09 -0.89 5.11
N ILE A 105 2.23 -1.52 4.32
CA ILE A 105 1.51 -0.92 3.21
C ILE A 105 0.02 -1.03 3.47
N ILE A 106 -0.71 0.05 3.19
CA ILE A 106 -2.16 0.10 3.27
C ILE A 106 -2.70 0.47 1.90
N GLU A 107 -3.64 -0.32 1.38
CA GLU A 107 -4.40 -0.04 0.16
C GLU A 107 -5.90 0.07 0.51
N ILE A 108 -6.50 1.15 0.06
CA ILE A 108 -7.93 1.42 0.21
C ILE A 108 -8.59 1.10 -1.12
N ILE A 109 -9.35 0.01 -1.14
CA ILE A 109 -9.86 -0.59 -2.37
C ILE A 109 -10.84 0.36 -3.09
N SER A 110 -10.57 0.57 -4.37
CA SER A 110 -11.53 1.15 -5.31
C SER A 110 -11.99 0.08 -6.32
N PRO A 111 -13.20 0.20 -6.88
CA PRO A 111 -13.68 -0.77 -7.87
C PRO A 111 -12.77 -0.93 -9.10
N SER A 112 -12.03 0.13 -9.46
CA SER A 112 -11.14 0.16 -10.63
C SER A 112 -9.77 -0.45 -10.39
N THR A 113 -9.29 -0.50 -9.14
CA THR A 113 -7.95 -0.99 -8.78
C THR A 113 -7.97 -2.31 -8.02
N ALA A 114 -9.15 -2.78 -7.58
CA ALA A 114 -9.31 -3.95 -6.71
C ALA A 114 -8.53 -5.19 -7.16
N TYR A 115 -8.49 -5.49 -8.46
CA TYR A 115 -7.73 -6.62 -8.98
C TYR A 115 -6.22 -6.47 -8.70
N TYR A 116 -5.69 -5.28 -8.96
CA TYR A 116 -4.27 -5.02 -8.75
C TYR A 116 -3.90 -5.09 -7.28
N ASP A 117 -4.69 -4.46 -6.41
CA ASP A 117 -4.41 -4.39 -4.98
C ASP A 117 -4.57 -5.76 -4.30
N LEU A 118 -5.61 -6.52 -4.65
CA LEU A 118 -5.91 -7.82 -4.03
C LEU A 118 -5.02 -8.95 -4.54
N ILE A 119 -4.50 -8.87 -5.76
CA ILE A 119 -3.76 -9.96 -6.41
C ILE A 119 -2.34 -9.53 -6.79
N GLU A 120 -2.21 -8.62 -7.77
CA GLU A 120 -0.93 -8.33 -8.40
C GLU A 120 0.07 -7.67 -7.44
N LYS A 121 -0.36 -6.62 -6.75
CA LYS A 121 0.50 -5.93 -5.78
C LYS A 121 0.76 -6.80 -4.55
N LYS A 122 -0.26 -7.50 -4.05
CA LYS A 122 -0.14 -8.36 -2.88
C LYS A 122 0.97 -9.40 -3.04
N GLU A 123 1.03 -10.10 -4.19
CA GLU A 123 2.10 -11.07 -4.49
C GLU A 123 3.49 -10.41 -4.45
N VAL A 124 3.60 -9.20 -5.00
CA VAL A 124 4.88 -8.50 -5.05
C VAL A 124 5.26 -7.98 -3.66
N TYR A 125 4.34 -7.38 -2.90
CA TYR A 125 4.61 -6.95 -1.53
C TYR A 125 5.05 -8.11 -0.63
N GLU A 126 4.40 -9.27 -0.76
CA GLU A 126 4.78 -10.50 -0.06
C GLU A 126 6.21 -10.92 -0.39
N LYS A 127 6.53 -11.02 -1.68
CA LYS A 127 7.84 -11.43 -2.19
C LYS A 127 8.96 -10.52 -1.71
N TYR A 128 8.73 -9.20 -1.65
CA TYR A 128 9.76 -8.23 -1.25
C TYR A 128 9.83 -7.99 0.26
N GLY A 129 8.97 -8.64 1.05
CA GLY A 129 9.09 -8.67 2.50
C GLY A 129 8.44 -7.49 3.20
N VAL A 130 7.39 -6.90 2.61
CA VAL A 130 6.47 -6.04 3.37
C VAL A 130 5.94 -6.85 4.55
N LYS A 131 6.07 -6.33 5.77
CA LYS A 131 5.76 -7.09 6.98
C LYS A 131 4.27 -7.21 7.24
N GLU A 132 3.52 -6.11 7.13
CA GLU A 132 2.06 -6.14 7.17
C GLU A 132 1.48 -5.48 5.92
N TYR A 133 0.42 -6.06 5.40
CA TYR A 133 -0.37 -5.53 4.31
C TYR A 133 -1.81 -5.35 4.77
N TRP A 134 -2.30 -4.12 4.75
CA TRP A 134 -3.64 -3.78 5.19
C TRP A 134 -4.52 -3.50 3.99
N ILE A 135 -5.66 -4.15 3.93
CA ILE A 135 -6.67 -3.97 2.89
C ILE A 135 -7.93 -3.41 3.52
N ILE A 136 -8.33 -2.24 3.07
CA ILE A 136 -9.52 -1.56 3.54
C ILE A 136 -10.48 -1.39 2.37
N ASP A 137 -11.66 -1.98 2.46
CA ASP A 137 -12.71 -1.84 1.45
C ASP A 137 -13.84 -0.94 2.00
N PRO A 138 -13.90 0.33 1.56
CA PRO A 138 -14.93 1.26 2.01
C PRO A 138 -16.34 0.83 1.62
N LYS A 139 -16.51 0.13 0.48
CA LYS A 139 -17.82 -0.30 -0.02
C LYS A 139 -18.43 -1.39 0.85
N SER A 140 -17.66 -2.41 1.19
CA SER A 140 -18.11 -3.50 2.06
C SER A 140 -17.92 -3.21 3.55
N LYS A 141 -17.25 -2.08 3.86
CA LYS A 141 -16.83 -1.70 5.21
C LYS A 141 -16.01 -2.80 5.89
N THR A 142 -15.05 -3.35 5.16
CA THR A 142 -14.17 -4.42 5.63
C THR A 142 -12.75 -3.90 5.80
N PHE A 143 -12.10 -4.30 6.89
CA PHE A 143 -10.70 -4.03 7.16
C PHE A 143 -10.00 -5.36 7.47
N GLU A 144 -8.96 -5.67 6.70
CA GLU A 144 -8.15 -6.89 6.83
C GLU A 144 -6.69 -6.51 7.03
N ILE A 145 -6.02 -7.17 7.97
CA ILE A 145 -4.58 -7.06 8.19
C ILE A 145 -3.94 -8.42 7.90
N TYR A 146 -3.01 -8.43 6.98
CA TYR A 146 -2.19 -9.58 6.63
C TYR A 146 -0.79 -9.40 7.22
N LEU A 147 -0.25 -10.44 7.82
CA LEU A 147 1.13 -10.53 8.27
C LEU A 147 1.91 -11.42 7.32
N ASN A 148 3.10 -10.99 6.92
CA ASN A 148 3.99 -11.78 6.10
C ASN A 148 4.75 -12.78 7.00
N SER A 149 4.59 -14.06 6.71
CA SER A 149 5.21 -15.18 7.39
C SER A 149 6.08 -16.00 6.42
N GLU A 150 6.66 -17.08 6.89
CA GLU A 150 7.34 -18.04 6.02
C GLU A 150 6.40 -18.70 5.00
N ASN A 151 5.09 -18.68 5.26
CA ASN A 151 4.05 -19.21 4.37
C ASN A 151 3.42 -18.12 3.48
N GLY A 152 3.95 -16.91 3.49
CA GLY A 152 3.40 -15.75 2.81
C GLY A 152 2.43 -14.93 3.68
N PHE A 153 1.58 -14.12 3.03
CA PHE A 153 0.60 -13.28 3.74
C PHE A 153 -0.56 -14.08 4.31
N GLU A 154 -0.68 -14.08 5.64
CA GLU A 154 -1.79 -14.67 6.38
C GLU A 154 -2.64 -13.60 7.06
N ILE A 155 -3.96 -13.72 7.02
CA ILE A 155 -4.87 -12.79 7.72
C ILE A 155 -4.71 -13.01 9.22
N ILE A 156 -4.27 -11.97 9.93
CA ILE A 156 -4.12 -12.00 11.40
C ILE A 156 -5.23 -11.23 12.11
N SER A 157 -5.91 -10.33 11.41
CA SER A 157 -7.01 -9.56 11.98
C SER A 157 -7.96 -9.11 10.87
N LYS A 158 -9.28 -9.19 11.17
CA LYS A 158 -10.32 -8.80 10.24
C LYS A 158 -11.56 -8.34 11.01
N ALA A 159 -12.15 -7.24 10.56
CA ALA A 159 -13.45 -6.78 11.04
C ALA A 159 -14.28 -6.22 9.87
N LYS A 160 -15.60 -6.23 10.04
CA LYS A 160 -16.54 -5.73 9.04
C LYS A 160 -17.61 -4.88 9.72
N ILE A 161 -17.82 -3.66 9.21
CA ILE A 161 -18.80 -2.68 9.71
C ILE A 161 -18.40 -2.14 11.09
N LYS A 162 -18.11 -3.01 12.05
CA LYS A 162 -17.74 -2.68 13.43
C LYS A 162 -16.76 -3.69 14.01
N GLY A 163 -16.13 -3.33 15.11
CA GLY A 163 -15.15 -4.16 15.81
C GLY A 163 -13.74 -3.59 15.72
N LEU A 164 -12.79 -4.31 16.27
CA LEU A 164 -11.39 -3.91 16.31
C LEU A 164 -10.57 -4.75 15.33
N VAL A 165 -9.61 -4.13 14.67
CA VAL A 165 -8.50 -4.81 14.00
C VAL A 165 -7.22 -4.47 14.73
N LYS A 166 -6.27 -5.41 14.76
CA LYS A 166 -5.03 -5.27 15.51
C LYS A 166 -3.81 -5.51 14.63
N SER A 167 -2.96 -4.49 14.52
CA SER A 167 -1.61 -4.62 13.97
C SER A 167 -0.69 -5.25 15.01
N GLN A 168 0.00 -6.31 14.62
CA GLN A 168 1.03 -6.93 15.48
C GLN A 168 2.32 -6.10 15.48
N ILE A 169 2.73 -5.58 14.31
CA ILE A 169 3.96 -4.80 14.15
C ILE A 169 3.92 -3.51 14.98
N LEU A 170 2.76 -2.85 15.01
CA LEU A 170 2.58 -1.60 15.75
C LEU A 170 2.09 -1.83 17.19
N ASN A 171 1.62 -3.04 17.51
CA ASN A 171 0.84 -3.31 18.72
C ASN A 171 -0.29 -2.28 18.91
N LEU A 172 -1.01 -2.00 17.83
CA LEU A 172 -2.05 -0.97 17.73
C LEU A 172 -3.39 -1.60 17.38
N GLU A 173 -4.43 -1.24 18.11
CA GLU A 173 -5.81 -1.57 17.79
C GLU A 173 -6.50 -0.38 17.12
N LEU A 174 -7.28 -0.65 16.06
CA LEU A 174 -8.06 0.33 15.32
C LEU A 174 -9.54 -0.04 15.36
N ASN A 175 -10.38 0.94 15.70
CA ASN A 175 -11.82 0.78 15.69
C ASN A 175 -12.36 0.97 14.25
N VAL A 176 -12.89 -0.11 13.68
CA VAL A 176 -13.37 -0.13 12.29
C VAL A 176 -14.59 0.77 12.09
N GLU A 177 -15.45 0.90 13.09
CA GLU A 177 -16.64 1.77 13.05
C GLU A 177 -16.25 3.23 12.88
N GLU A 178 -15.25 3.72 13.64
CA GLU A 178 -14.75 5.10 13.57
C GLU A 178 -14.10 5.42 12.21
N ILE A 179 -13.52 4.41 11.55
CA ILE A 179 -12.91 4.57 10.23
C ILE A 179 -13.98 4.73 9.15
N PHE A 180 -15.11 4.02 9.26
CA PHE A 180 -16.15 3.99 8.23
C PHE A 180 -17.37 4.91 8.50
N GLU A 181 -17.40 5.62 9.61
CA GLU A 181 -18.37 6.68 9.87
C GLU A 181 -18.06 7.95 9.04
#